data_dfb29b64011295efa2dcd2037ffbf58a
#
_entry.id   dfb29b64011295efa2dcd2037ffbf58a
#
_cell.length_a   1.000
_cell.length_b   1.000
_cell.length_c   1.000
_cell.angle_alpha   90.00
_cell.angle_beta   90.00
_cell.angle_gamma   90.00
#
_symmetry.space_group_name_H-M   'P 1'
#
loop_
_entity.id
_entity.type
_entity.pdbx_description
1 polymer ?
#
loop_
_entity_poly.entity_id
_entity_poly.type
_entity_poly.pdbx_seq_one_letter_code
_entity_poly.pdbx_strand_id
1 'polypeptide(L)'
;NRERKEVHQLGLRHRAVHILLFNDQQQLFLQKRSLNKDVNAGLWDTSAAGHVDAGENYDICAQRETHEELGVEVSASLKFLFKLPALAETGMEFVQVYRCTHNGPFILEAGEIDKGAWFTKEAISLRVKNNDLSLTTTFKSIWQKFEAHFDA
;
A
#
# COMPACT_ATOMS: atom_id res chain seq x y z
N ASN A 1 1.78 -10.69 -22.45
CA ASN A 1 2.70 -10.16 -21.49
C ASN A 1 3.22 -11.27 -20.57
N ARG A 2 4.32 -11.01 -19.91
CA ARG A 2 4.91 -11.99 -19.01
C ARG A 2 4.11 -12.06 -17.70
N GLU A 3 3.83 -13.26 -17.29
CA GLU A 3 3.12 -13.48 -16.03
C GLU A 3 3.97 -13.00 -14.86
N ARG A 4 3.31 -12.41 -13.85
CA ARG A 4 4.00 -11.93 -12.66
C ARG A 4 4.78 -13.03 -11.97
N LYS A 5 4.20 -14.22 -11.86
CA LYS A 5 4.86 -15.39 -11.29
C LYS A 5 6.14 -15.72 -12.01
N GLU A 6 6.11 -15.71 -13.35
CA GLU A 6 7.27 -16.01 -14.17
C GLU A 6 8.35 -14.96 -13.97
N VAL A 7 7.96 -13.68 -13.88
CA VAL A 7 8.90 -12.59 -13.64
C VAL A 7 9.66 -12.81 -12.34
N HIS A 8 8.97 -13.19 -11.27
CA HIS A 8 9.62 -13.45 -9.99
C HIS A 8 10.55 -14.66 -10.06
N GLN A 9 10.16 -15.72 -10.77
CA GLN A 9 10.98 -16.90 -10.90
C GLN A 9 12.31 -16.61 -11.60
N LEU A 10 12.30 -15.68 -12.54
CA LEU A 10 13.50 -15.29 -13.28
C LEU A 10 14.32 -14.23 -12.56
N GLY A 11 13.91 -13.84 -11.35
CA GLY A 11 14.63 -12.82 -10.60
C GLY A 11 14.43 -11.41 -11.11
N LEU A 12 13.48 -11.22 -12.01
CA LEU A 12 13.13 -9.89 -12.49
C LEU A 12 12.35 -9.14 -11.44
N ARG A 13 12.38 -7.81 -11.52
CA ARG A 13 11.74 -6.97 -10.52
C ARG A 13 10.55 -6.22 -11.09
N HIS A 14 9.58 -6.01 -10.24
CA HIS A 14 8.40 -5.21 -10.56
C HIS A 14 8.51 -3.83 -9.96
N ARG A 15 7.78 -2.89 -10.54
CA ARG A 15 7.56 -1.57 -9.97
C ARG A 15 6.18 -1.55 -9.34
N ALA A 16 6.09 -1.07 -8.12
CA ALA A 16 4.84 -1.03 -7.37
C ALA A 16 4.66 0.31 -6.67
N VAL A 17 3.41 0.64 -6.39
CA VAL A 17 3.06 1.82 -5.59
C VAL A 17 2.34 1.37 -4.33
N HIS A 18 2.54 2.10 -3.26
CA HIS A 18 1.78 1.97 -2.02
C HIS A 18 1.30 3.34 -1.60
N ILE A 19 0.07 3.43 -1.16
CA ILE A 19 -0.55 4.70 -0.78
C ILE A 19 -0.91 4.66 0.70
N LEU A 20 -0.50 5.70 1.43
CA LEU A 20 -0.90 5.95 2.80
C LEU A 20 -1.95 7.06 2.78
N LEU A 21 -3.21 6.69 3.03
CA LEU A 21 -4.33 7.62 2.97
C LEU A 21 -4.78 7.95 4.39
N PHE A 22 -4.69 9.23 4.73
CA PHE A 22 -5.04 9.73 6.05
C PHE A 22 -6.33 10.54 5.99
N ASN A 23 -7.08 10.55 7.10
CA ASN A 23 -8.24 11.43 7.23
C ASN A 23 -7.84 12.73 7.95
N ASP A 24 -8.82 13.59 8.20
CA ASP A 24 -8.58 14.88 8.86
C ASP A 24 -8.13 14.75 10.31
N GLN A 25 -8.38 13.58 10.94
CA GLN A 25 -7.91 13.30 12.29
C GLN A 25 -6.55 12.63 12.30
N GLN A 26 -5.85 12.60 11.17
CA GLN A 26 -4.53 11.97 11.03
C GLN A 26 -4.55 10.47 11.32
N GLN A 27 -5.69 9.81 11.09
CA GLN A 27 -5.78 8.37 11.16
C GLN A 27 -5.48 7.78 9.78
N LEU A 28 -4.84 6.62 9.75
CA LEU A 28 -4.47 5.94 8.51
C LEU A 28 -5.49 4.87 8.17
N PHE A 29 -5.95 4.85 6.93
CA PHE A 29 -6.82 3.79 6.44
C PHE A 29 -5.96 2.60 6.02
N LEU A 30 -6.27 1.41 6.55
CA LEU A 30 -5.61 0.19 6.12
C LEU A 30 -6.64 -0.74 5.49
N GLN A 31 -6.23 -1.45 4.45
CA GLN A 31 -7.08 -2.47 3.85
C GLN A 31 -6.67 -3.86 4.35
N LYS A 32 -7.67 -4.70 4.58
CA LYS A 32 -7.43 -6.11 4.87
C LYS A 32 -7.60 -6.87 3.57
N ARG A 33 -6.54 -7.54 3.14
CA ARG A 33 -6.53 -8.25 1.85
C ARG A 33 -7.50 -9.42 1.89
N SER A 34 -8.19 -9.64 0.77
CA SER A 34 -9.13 -10.75 0.65
C SER A 34 -8.43 -12.08 0.90
N LEU A 35 -9.15 -13.05 1.47
CA LEU A 35 -8.65 -14.41 1.65
C LEU A 35 -8.42 -15.12 0.33
N ASN A 36 -8.95 -14.58 -0.78
CA ASN A 36 -8.77 -15.14 -2.11
C ASN A 36 -7.46 -14.71 -2.78
N LYS A 37 -6.67 -13.86 -2.13
CA LYS A 37 -5.40 -13.40 -2.72
C LYS A 37 -4.35 -14.50 -2.64
N ASP A 38 -3.48 -14.54 -3.65
CA ASP A 38 -2.38 -15.52 -3.68
C ASP A 38 -1.30 -15.20 -2.66
N VAL A 39 -1.08 -13.91 -2.40
CA VAL A 39 0.00 -13.43 -1.53
C VAL A 39 -0.60 -12.61 -0.41
N ASN A 40 -0.15 -12.87 0.82
CA ASN A 40 -0.56 -12.11 2.01
C ASN A 40 -2.07 -12.11 2.25
N ALA A 41 -2.74 -13.23 1.93
CA ALA A 41 -4.20 -13.34 2.09
C ALA A 41 -4.61 -13.04 3.53
N GLY A 42 -5.63 -12.21 3.69
CA GLY A 42 -6.18 -11.89 5.00
C GLY A 42 -5.35 -10.97 5.87
N LEU A 43 -4.21 -10.48 5.38
CA LEU A 43 -3.37 -9.57 6.15
C LEU A 43 -3.73 -8.10 5.86
N TRP A 44 -3.40 -7.24 6.82
CA TRP A 44 -3.58 -5.81 6.67
C TRP A 44 -2.41 -5.20 5.92
N ASP A 45 -2.70 -4.27 5.01
CA ASP A 45 -1.71 -3.62 4.16
C ASP A 45 -2.02 -2.13 4.06
N THR A 46 -1.17 -1.40 3.34
CA THR A 46 -1.37 0.04 3.10
C THR A 46 -2.77 0.31 2.54
N SER A 47 -3.14 1.58 2.50
CA SER A 47 -4.49 1.98 2.07
C SER A 47 -4.85 1.46 0.69
N ALA A 48 -3.93 1.55 -0.25
CA ALA A 48 -4.06 1.02 -1.60
C ALA A 48 -2.68 0.68 -2.13
N ALA A 49 -2.59 -0.27 -3.05
CA ALA A 49 -1.32 -0.70 -3.61
C ALA A 49 -1.55 -1.40 -4.94
N GLY A 50 -0.54 -1.38 -5.81
CA GLY A 50 -0.63 -2.10 -7.06
C GLY A 50 0.64 -2.00 -7.87
N HIS A 51 0.65 -2.68 -9.00
CA HIS A 51 1.80 -2.73 -9.89
C HIS A 51 1.67 -1.71 -11.01
N VAL A 52 2.79 -1.11 -11.38
CA VAL A 52 2.86 -0.15 -12.47
C VAL A 52 2.80 -0.92 -13.78
N ASP A 53 1.83 -0.59 -14.62
CA ASP A 53 1.68 -1.25 -15.92
C ASP A 53 2.76 -0.76 -16.90
N ALA A 54 3.02 -1.55 -17.92
CA ALA A 54 3.95 -1.17 -18.97
C ALA A 54 3.50 0.15 -19.59
N GLY A 55 4.43 1.11 -19.67
CA GLY A 55 4.15 2.42 -20.24
C GLY A 55 3.47 3.40 -19.28
N GLU A 56 3.11 2.95 -18.08
CA GLU A 56 2.50 3.80 -17.07
C GLU A 56 3.57 4.38 -16.16
N ASN A 57 3.40 5.63 -15.72
CA ASN A 57 4.31 6.18 -14.72
C ASN A 57 3.77 5.91 -13.31
N TYR A 58 4.63 6.09 -12.30
CA TYR A 58 4.27 5.80 -10.92
C TYR A 58 3.10 6.66 -10.41
N ASP A 59 3.09 7.95 -10.75
CA ASP A 59 2.05 8.86 -10.24
C ASP A 59 0.68 8.50 -10.78
N ILE A 60 0.60 8.17 -12.06
CA ILE A 60 -0.66 7.73 -12.69
C ILE A 60 -1.11 6.40 -12.10
N CYS A 61 -0.17 5.48 -11.88
CA CYS A 61 -0.47 4.21 -11.24
C CYS A 61 -1.05 4.42 -9.83
N ALA A 62 -0.45 5.31 -9.04
CA ALA A 62 -0.93 5.59 -7.69
C ALA A 62 -2.37 6.09 -7.70
N GLN A 63 -2.70 7.00 -8.63
CA GLN A 63 -4.07 7.51 -8.77
C GLN A 63 -5.03 6.41 -9.20
N ARG A 64 -4.63 5.61 -10.18
CA ARG A 64 -5.45 4.53 -10.74
C ARG A 64 -5.78 3.48 -9.68
N GLU A 65 -4.75 3.00 -8.97
CA GLU A 65 -4.94 1.96 -7.96
C GLU A 65 -5.82 2.45 -6.81
N THR A 66 -5.65 3.70 -6.38
CA THR A 66 -6.50 4.24 -5.33
C THR A 66 -7.95 4.32 -5.78
N HIS A 67 -8.17 4.74 -7.01
CA HIS A 67 -9.52 4.81 -7.56
C HIS A 67 -10.15 3.42 -7.70
N GLU A 68 -9.39 2.45 -8.20
CA GLU A 68 -9.90 1.08 -8.37
C GLU A 68 -10.21 0.42 -7.05
N GLU A 69 -9.33 0.56 -6.07
CA GLU A 69 -9.47 -0.17 -4.80
C GLU A 69 -10.39 0.50 -3.81
N LEU A 70 -10.41 1.82 -3.77
CA LEU A 70 -11.17 2.58 -2.76
C LEU A 70 -12.28 3.44 -3.34
N GLY A 71 -12.36 3.57 -4.65
CA GLY A 71 -13.42 4.31 -5.31
C GLY A 71 -13.35 5.82 -5.16
N VAL A 72 -12.18 6.38 -4.85
CA VAL A 72 -12.02 7.81 -4.62
C VAL A 72 -10.93 8.40 -5.51
N GLU A 73 -11.06 9.71 -5.77
CA GLU A 73 -10.09 10.48 -6.52
C GLU A 73 -9.22 11.27 -5.55
N VAL A 74 -7.91 11.07 -5.63
CA VAL A 74 -6.97 11.67 -4.67
C VAL A 74 -5.87 12.49 -5.34
N SER A 75 -5.97 12.75 -6.65
CA SER A 75 -4.90 13.44 -7.39
C SER A 75 -4.52 14.79 -6.77
N ALA A 76 -5.52 15.51 -6.23
CA ALA A 76 -5.28 16.84 -5.67
C ALA A 76 -4.40 16.83 -4.42
N SER A 77 -4.43 15.72 -3.65
CA SER A 77 -3.66 15.62 -2.40
C SER A 77 -2.52 14.62 -2.48
N LEU A 78 -2.37 13.91 -3.60
CA LEU A 78 -1.38 12.87 -3.74
C LEU A 78 0.03 13.45 -3.73
N LYS A 79 0.87 12.95 -2.83
CA LYS A 79 2.24 13.43 -2.67
C LYS A 79 3.20 12.26 -2.58
N PHE A 80 4.23 12.25 -3.39
CA PHE A 80 5.31 11.27 -3.31
C PHE A 80 6.10 11.47 -2.02
N LEU A 81 6.40 10.39 -1.30
CA LEU A 81 7.16 10.44 -0.06
C LEU A 81 8.56 9.86 -0.22
N PHE A 82 8.66 8.59 -0.59
CA PHE A 82 9.95 7.91 -0.66
C PHE A 82 9.88 6.63 -1.48
N LYS A 83 11.06 6.09 -1.77
CA LYS A 83 11.23 4.83 -2.47
C LYS A 83 11.77 3.77 -1.53
N LEU A 84 11.43 2.52 -1.80
CA LEU A 84 12.06 1.37 -1.17
C LEU A 84 12.66 0.49 -2.26
N PRO A 85 13.87 -0.05 -2.05
CA PRO A 85 14.51 -0.92 -3.04
C PRO A 85 13.84 -2.28 -3.12
N ALA A 86 14.12 -3.02 -4.18
CA ALA A 86 13.62 -4.37 -4.37
C ALA A 86 14.38 -5.32 -3.44
N LEU A 87 13.79 -5.61 -2.29
CA LEU A 87 14.35 -6.47 -1.26
C LEU A 87 13.34 -7.54 -0.89
N ALA A 88 13.75 -8.51 -0.08
CA ALA A 88 12.84 -9.56 0.39
C ALA A 88 11.62 -8.96 1.10
N GLU A 89 11.82 -7.92 1.93
CA GLU A 89 10.75 -7.26 2.68
C GLU A 89 9.72 -6.60 1.76
N THR A 90 10.12 -6.22 0.53
CA THR A 90 9.21 -5.60 -0.43
C THR A 90 8.75 -6.59 -1.49
N GLY A 91 8.97 -7.91 -1.28
CA GLY A 91 8.61 -8.93 -2.26
C GLY A 91 9.42 -8.81 -3.54
N MET A 92 10.63 -8.29 -3.46
CA MET A 92 11.52 -8.05 -4.60
C MET A 92 10.98 -6.99 -5.55
N GLU A 93 10.18 -6.05 -5.05
CA GLU A 93 9.60 -4.97 -5.85
C GLU A 93 10.28 -3.64 -5.56
N PHE A 94 10.41 -2.82 -6.59
CA PHE A 94 10.78 -1.41 -6.44
C PHE A 94 9.51 -0.67 -6.07
N VAL A 95 9.46 -0.11 -4.87
CA VAL A 95 8.25 0.48 -4.32
C VAL A 95 8.40 1.99 -4.25
N GLN A 96 7.38 2.73 -4.71
CA GLN A 96 7.24 4.15 -4.43
C GLN A 96 6.04 4.33 -3.50
N VAL A 97 6.23 5.11 -2.43
CA VAL A 97 5.23 5.34 -1.41
C VAL A 97 4.71 6.77 -1.52
N TYR A 98 3.40 6.90 -1.48
CA TYR A 98 2.69 8.17 -1.60
C TYR A 98 1.80 8.37 -0.38
N ARG A 99 1.45 9.62 -0.09
CA ARG A 99 0.40 9.92 0.87
C ARG A 99 -0.65 10.78 0.21
N CYS A 100 -1.87 10.67 0.74
CA CYS A 100 -2.96 11.53 0.32
C CYS A 100 -3.93 11.70 1.49
N THR A 101 -4.93 12.57 1.32
CA THR A 101 -5.91 12.85 2.36
C THR A 101 -7.32 12.65 1.79
N HIS A 102 -8.13 11.91 2.52
CA HIS A 102 -9.54 11.71 2.16
C HIS A 102 -10.27 11.15 3.39
N ASN A 103 -11.48 11.62 3.61
CA ASN A 103 -12.26 11.18 4.78
C ASN A 103 -13.18 10.00 4.48
N GLY A 104 -13.19 9.53 3.25
CA GLY A 104 -14.17 8.53 2.84
C GLY A 104 -15.52 9.15 2.58
N PRO A 105 -16.57 8.35 2.47
CA PRO A 105 -16.56 6.89 2.51
C PRO A 105 -15.92 6.27 1.27
N PHE A 106 -15.60 4.99 1.38
CA PHE A 106 -14.96 4.25 0.28
C PHE A 106 -15.87 3.16 -0.26
N ILE A 107 -15.66 2.81 -1.54
CA ILE A 107 -16.26 1.63 -2.14
C ILE A 107 -15.11 0.66 -2.38
N LEU A 108 -15.00 -0.36 -1.54
CA LEU A 108 -13.88 -1.29 -1.57
C LEU A 108 -14.01 -2.26 -2.73
N GLU A 109 -12.91 -2.53 -3.41
CA GLU A 109 -12.90 -3.42 -4.57
C GLU A 109 -13.21 -4.86 -4.16
N ALA A 110 -14.35 -5.37 -4.64
CA ALA A 110 -14.80 -6.73 -4.33
C ALA A 110 -13.76 -7.75 -4.84
N GLY A 111 -13.51 -8.77 -4.03
CA GLY A 111 -12.57 -9.82 -4.39
C GLY A 111 -11.11 -9.49 -4.10
N GLU A 112 -10.78 -8.22 -3.94
CA GLU A 112 -9.42 -7.78 -3.62
C GLU A 112 -9.30 -7.38 -2.16
N ILE A 113 -10.30 -6.72 -1.61
CA ILE A 113 -10.29 -6.17 -0.27
C ILE A 113 -11.44 -6.75 0.54
N ASP A 114 -11.14 -7.38 1.67
CA ASP A 114 -12.15 -7.91 2.57
C ASP A 114 -12.86 -6.79 3.31
N LYS A 115 -12.07 -5.91 3.93
CA LYS A 115 -12.59 -4.75 4.65
C LYS A 115 -11.48 -3.73 4.85
N GLY A 116 -11.85 -2.56 5.34
CA GLY A 116 -10.90 -1.52 5.70
C GLY A 116 -11.28 -0.91 7.03
N ALA A 117 -10.33 -0.21 7.64
CA ALA A 117 -10.57 0.48 8.90
C ALA A 117 -9.57 1.61 9.09
N TRP A 118 -9.96 2.58 9.91
CA TRP A 118 -9.10 3.68 10.32
C TRP A 118 -8.33 3.28 11.58
N PHE A 119 -7.05 3.60 11.60
CA PHE A 119 -6.19 3.31 12.74
C PHE A 119 -5.45 4.58 13.15
N THR A 120 -5.31 4.81 14.45
CA THR A 120 -4.47 5.91 14.92
C THR A 120 -3.00 5.57 14.64
N LYS A 121 -2.19 6.60 14.48
CA LYS A 121 -0.75 6.41 14.29
C LYS A 121 -0.14 5.65 15.46
N GLU A 122 -0.58 5.96 16.67
CA GLU A 122 -0.09 5.29 17.88
C GLU A 122 -0.39 3.80 17.87
N ALA A 123 -1.61 3.43 17.47
CA ALA A 123 -1.99 2.02 17.40
C ALA A 123 -1.16 1.27 16.38
N ILE A 124 -0.88 1.89 15.23
CA ILE A 124 -0.06 1.28 14.19
C ILE A 124 1.38 1.12 14.66
N SER A 125 1.94 2.17 15.24
CA SER A 125 3.33 2.13 15.73
C SER A 125 3.54 1.03 16.75
N LEU A 126 2.56 0.83 17.64
CA LEU A 126 2.63 -0.24 18.62
C LEU A 126 2.62 -1.61 17.96
N ARG A 127 1.74 -1.83 16.98
CA ARG A 127 1.66 -3.10 16.27
C ARG A 127 2.95 -3.39 15.49
N VAL A 128 3.49 -2.39 14.82
CA VAL A 128 4.73 -2.54 14.05
C VAL A 128 5.90 -2.85 14.97
N LYS A 129 5.99 -2.14 16.10
CA LYS A 129 7.02 -2.38 17.10
C LYS A 129 6.98 -3.80 17.64
N ASN A 130 5.78 -4.34 17.82
CA ASN A 130 5.59 -5.70 18.34
C ASN A 130 5.63 -6.76 17.24
N ASN A 131 5.97 -6.38 16.02
CA ASN A 131 6.04 -7.27 14.86
C ASN A 131 4.75 -8.07 14.66
N ASP A 132 3.62 -7.36 14.64
CA ASP A 132 2.29 -7.95 14.48
C ASP A 132 2.24 -8.72 13.14
N LEU A 133 1.99 -10.02 13.20
CA LEU A 133 1.97 -10.87 12.02
C LEU A 133 0.72 -10.70 11.18
N SER A 134 -0.28 -9.98 11.66
CA SER A 134 -1.46 -9.64 10.86
C SER A 134 -1.21 -8.49 9.89
N LEU A 135 -0.04 -7.84 9.98
CA LEU A 135 0.37 -6.78 9.06
C LEU A 135 1.35 -7.35 8.05
N THR A 136 1.27 -6.90 6.80
CA THR A 136 2.24 -7.35 5.79
C THR A 136 3.64 -6.85 6.14
N THR A 137 4.64 -7.61 5.73
CA THR A 137 6.04 -7.22 5.92
C THR A 137 6.33 -5.90 5.21
N THR A 138 5.80 -5.73 4.01
CA THR A 138 5.98 -4.50 3.25
C THR A 138 5.42 -3.29 4.00
N PHE A 139 4.20 -3.42 4.54
CA PHE A 139 3.61 -2.32 5.30
C PHE A 139 4.47 -1.97 6.50
N LYS A 140 4.95 -2.95 7.23
CA LYS A 140 5.78 -2.70 8.42
C LYS A 140 7.05 -1.92 8.05
N SER A 141 7.69 -2.28 6.93
CA SER A 141 8.87 -1.56 6.44
C SER A 141 8.53 -0.12 6.04
N ILE A 142 7.39 0.05 5.36
CA ILE A 142 6.93 1.38 4.95
C ILE A 142 6.66 2.24 6.17
N TRP A 143 5.96 1.70 7.17
CA TRP A 143 5.61 2.47 8.36
C TRP A 143 6.84 2.88 9.16
N GLN A 144 7.81 1.99 9.31
CA GLN A 144 9.04 2.29 10.01
C GLN A 144 9.76 3.49 9.38
N LYS A 145 9.84 3.51 8.06
CA LYS A 145 10.49 4.61 7.35
C LYS A 145 9.67 5.89 7.44
N PHE A 146 8.35 5.78 7.29
CA PHE A 146 7.47 6.93 7.40
C PHE A 146 7.59 7.57 8.79
N GLU A 147 7.51 6.77 9.83
CA GLU A 147 7.55 7.25 11.21
C GLU A 147 8.88 7.93 11.51
N ALA A 148 9.98 7.37 11.01
CA ALA A 148 11.31 7.89 11.29
C ALA A 148 11.60 9.23 10.59
N HIS A 149 11.01 9.46 9.41
CA HIS A 149 11.45 10.56 8.56
C HIS A 149 10.35 11.46 8.02
N PHE A 150 9.10 11.04 8.02
CA PHE A 150 8.03 11.72 7.30
C PHE A 150 6.79 12.03 8.14
N ASP A 151 6.75 11.56 9.38
CA ASP A 151 5.63 11.80 10.28
C ASP A 151 5.88 13.11 11.01
N ALA A 152 5.26 14.15 10.49
CA ALA A 152 5.41 15.49 11.05
C ALA A 152 4.26 15.81 12.00
#